data_347ed459e5656945fd90b7710c1e9050
#
_entry.id   347ed459e5656945fd90b7710c1e9050
#
_cell.length_a   1.000
_cell.length_b   1.000
_cell.length_c   1.000
_cell.angle_alpha   90.00
_cell.angle_beta   90.00
_cell.angle_gamma   90.00
#
_symmetry.space_group_name_H-M   'P 1'
#
loop_
_entity.id
_entity.type
_entity.pdbx_description
1 polymer ?
#
loop_
_entity_poly.entity_id
_entity_poly.type
_entity_poly.pdbx_seq_one_letter_code
_entity_poly.pdbx_strand_id
1 'polypeptide(L)'
;MFKLLDFNNQEISFKDLDNKAFWCAHGERQEQAFVSLFNKLKEEGVIKTDLVVEIHPEKELNPYHPDLLVNKNYIGDAKIKNSPLFMARKYSVSPQYALTIDLKDIFNYRKRFYEKKQDVYIFIWVKWQAHKMITSYNTYEVKQMGGIWYSKISKVLEYLAEENVGIHWYKEKFRQPSVCDKETDYAAELIDFEQRLSTNNAVKNITTNGFIERNGVIFPSGHSSCSYVLNLNNQNLFDQIYLNTI
;
A
#
# COMPACT_ATOMS: atom_id res chain seq x y z
N MET A 1 -23.00 -9.23 6.11
CA MET A 1 -21.83 -10.11 5.96
C MET A 1 -21.44 -10.07 4.49
N PHE A 2 -20.15 -10.10 4.15
CA PHE A 2 -19.74 -10.16 2.76
C PHE A 2 -18.83 -11.40 2.56
N LYS A 3 -18.77 -11.88 1.31
CA LYS A 3 -17.88 -12.97 0.90
C LYS A 3 -16.93 -12.47 -0.16
N LEU A 4 -15.67 -12.88 -0.07
CA LEU A 4 -14.70 -12.71 -1.16
C LEU A 4 -14.47 -14.06 -1.84
N LEU A 5 -14.43 -14.04 -3.16
CA LEU A 5 -14.13 -15.21 -3.97
C LEU A 5 -12.87 -14.98 -4.81
N ASP A 6 -12.10 -16.01 -4.99
CA ASP A 6 -10.98 -16.04 -5.94
C ASP A 6 -11.46 -16.28 -7.38
N PHE A 7 -10.53 -16.37 -8.33
CA PHE A 7 -10.84 -16.60 -9.74
C PHE A 7 -11.38 -18.01 -10.04
N ASN A 8 -11.33 -18.92 -9.08
CA ASN A 8 -11.97 -20.26 -9.15
C ASN A 8 -13.32 -20.29 -8.44
N ASN A 9 -13.84 -19.13 -8.00
CA ASN A 9 -15.04 -18.98 -7.18
C ASN A 9 -14.95 -19.66 -5.81
N GLN A 10 -13.75 -19.89 -5.29
CA GLN A 10 -13.54 -20.39 -3.94
C GLN A 10 -13.52 -19.23 -2.94
N GLU A 11 -14.13 -19.44 -1.77
CA GLU A 11 -14.20 -18.41 -0.74
C GLU A 11 -12.83 -18.18 -0.11
N ILE A 12 -12.38 -16.90 -0.07
CA ILE A 12 -11.15 -16.49 0.57
C ILE A 12 -11.44 -16.27 2.06
N SER A 13 -10.73 -16.99 2.93
CA SER A 13 -10.85 -16.88 4.37
C SER A 13 -10.23 -15.59 4.91
N PHE A 14 -10.90 -15.00 5.92
CA PHE A 14 -10.41 -13.83 6.65
C PHE A 14 -9.87 -14.16 8.05
N LYS A 15 -9.63 -15.43 8.35
CA LYS A 15 -9.33 -15.90 9.72
C LYS A 15 -8.18 -15.18 10.42
N ASP A 16 -7.20 -14.68 9.66
CA ASP A 16 -5.98 -14.11 10.23
C ASP A 16 -5.81 -12.60 9.91
N LEU A 17 -6.89 -11.91 9.54
CA LEU A 17 -6.80 -10.48 9.16
C LEU A 17 -6.32 -9.57 10.29
N ASP A 18 -6.48 -9.97 11.54
CA ASP A 18 -6.05 -9.27 12.75
C ASP A 18 -4.64 -9.63 13.21
N ASN A 19 -4.05 -10.69 12.67
CA ASN A 19 -2.71 -11.08 13.05
C ASN A 19 -1.65 -10.21 12.35
N LYS A 20 -1.33 -9.08 12.97
CA LYS A 20 -0.38 -8.12 12.39
C LYS A 20 1.03 -8.69 12.23
N ALA A 21 1.49 -9.51 13.16
CA ALA A 21 2.80 -10.14 13.06
C ALA A 21 2.87 -11.08 11.84
N PHE A 22 1.81 -11.85 11.61
CA PHE A 22 1.69 -12.68 10.40
C PHE A 22 1.77 -11.84 9.12
N TRP A 23 1.01 -10.74 9.06
CA TRP A 23 0.99 -9.87 7.88
C TRP A 23 2.31 -9.15 7.64
N CYS A 24 3.03 -8.76 8.69
CA CYS A 24 4.37 -8.19 8.54
C CYS A 24 5.35 -9.23 7.98
N ALA A 25 5.40 -10.44 8.54
CA ALA A 25 6.26 -11.50 8.05
C ALA A 25 5.90 -11.95 6.62
N HIS A 26 4.59 -11.93 6.28
CA HIS A 26 4.14 -12.18 4.91
C HIS A 26 4.60 -11.06 3.97
N GLY A 27 4.50 -9.79 4.39
CA GLY A 27 4.96 -8.63 3.63
C GLY A 27 6.44 -8.72 3.27
N GLU A 28 7.31 -9.00 4.24
CA GLU A 28 8.75 -9.15 4.03
C GLU A 28 9.07 -10.23 2.98
N ARG A 29 8.38 -11.38 3.04
CA ARG A 29 8.55 -12.42 2.00
C ARG A 29 8.09 -11.95 0.62
N GLN A 30 7.05 -11.14 0.56
CA GLN A 30 6.56 -10.57 -0.70
C GLN A 30 7.51 -9.48 -1.24
N GLU A 31 8.17 -8.70 -0.38
CA GLU A 31 9.18 -7.73 -0.79
C GLU A 31 10.35 -8.43 -1.50
N GLN A 32 10.86 -9.53 -0.94
CA GLN A 32 11.90 -10.35 -1.57
C GLN A 32 11.43 -10.98 -2.88
N ALA A 33 10.21 -11.51 -2.89
CA ALA A 33 9.60 -12.07 -4.10
C ALA A 33 9.41 -11.00 -5.19
N PHE A 34 9.07 -9.77 -4.82
CA PHE A 34 8.98 -8.64 -5.73
C PHE A 34 10.34 -8.33 -6.37
N VAL A 35 11.39 -8.18 -5.56
CA VAL A 35 12.74 -7.91 -6.07
C VAL A 35 13.23 -9.01 -7.02
N SER A 36 13.01 -10.27 -6.64
CA SER A 36 13.36 -11.43 -7.48
C SER A 36 12.60 -11.42 -8.81
N LEU A 37 11.29 -11.14 -8.77
CA LEU A 37 10.47 -11.04 -9.98
C LEU A 37 10.92 -9.86 -10.87
N PHE A 38 11.15 -8.69 -10.28
CA PHE A 38 11.56 -7.49 -11.01
C PHE A 38 12.86 -7.72 -11.78
N ASN A 39 13.86 -8.27 -11.09
CA ASN A 39 15.16 -8.56 -11.68
C ASN A 39 15.06 -9.64 -12.77
N LYS A 40 14.30 -10.70 -12.54
CA LYS A 40 14.03 -11.74 -13.54
C LYS A 40 13.39 -11.16 -14.81
N LEU A 41 12.32 -10.38 -14.69
CA LEU A 41 11.64 -9.75 -15.82
C LEU A 41 12.56 -8.80 -16.59
N LYS A 42 13.49 -8.13 -15.90
CA LYS A 42 14.51 -7.29 -16.52
C LYS A 42 15.55 -8.10 -17.28
N GLU A 43 16.08 -9.17 -16.70
CA GLU A 43 17.03 -10.09 -17.31
C GLU A 43 16.44 -10.77 -18.57
N GLU A 44 15.17 -11.14 -18.52
CA GLU A 44 14.42 -11.72 -19.65
C GLU A 44 14.03 -10.68 -20.72
N GLY A 45 14.33 -9.39 -20.49
CA GLY A 45 13.99 -8.30 -21.41
C GLY A 45 12.49 -7.99 -21.52
N VAL A 46 11.68 -8.52 -20.60
CA VAL A 46 10.23 -8.28 -20.54
C VAL A 46 9.93 -6.84 -20.09
N ILE A 47 10.71 -6.35 -19.13
CA ILE A 47 10.66 -4.95 -18.71
C ILE A 47 11.90 -4.20 -19.19
N LYS A 48 11.67 -2.99 -19.73
CA LYS A 48 12.74 -2.12 -20.19
C LYS A 48 12.87 -0.94 -19.23
N THR A 49 13.80 -1.03 -18.30
CA THR A 49 14.05 0.01 -17.31
C THR A 49 15.51 0.01 -16.88
N ASP A 50 16.04 1.20 -16.60
CA ASP A 50 17.40 1.37 -16.05
C ASP A 50 17.40 1.22 -14.51
N LEU A 51 16.23 1.06 -13.87
CA LEU A 51 16.16 0.87 -12.44
C LEU A 51 16.80 -0.46 -12.03
N VAL A 52 17.59 -0.40 -10.97
CA VAL A 52 18.13 -1.55 -10.24
C VAL A 52 17.50 -1.53 -8.87
N VAL A 53 16.86 -2.62 -8.49
CA VAL A 53 16.09 -2.71 -7.25
C VAL A 53 16.63 -3.86 -6.41
N GLU A 54 16.96 -3.55 -5.16
CA GLU A 54 17.48 -4.49 -4.17
C GLU A 54 16.76 -4.27 -2.83
N ILE A 55 16.75 -5.27 -1.95
CA ILE A 55 16.29 -5.07 -0.57
C ILE A 55 17.27 -4.13 0.13
N HIS A 56 16.76 -3.15 0.87
CA HIS A 56 17.63 -2.22 1.58
C HIS A 56 18.32 -2.94 2.77
N PRO A 57 19.66 -2.87 2.89
CA PRO A 57 20.38 -3.62 3.92
C PRO A 57 19.94 -3.25 5.35
N GLU A 58 19.59 -1.99 5.61
CA GLU A 58 19.10 -1.56 6.95
C GLU A 58 17.73 -2.14 7.31
N LYS A 59 17.00 -2.73 6.37
CA LYS A 59 15.72 -3.41 6.64
C LYS A 59 15.90 -4.62 7.57
N GLU A 60 17.04 -5.28 7.54
CA GLU A 60 17.36 -6.38 8.46
C GLU A 60 17.45 -5.91 9.91
N LEU A 61 17.89 -4.67 10.13
CA LEU A 61 18.07 -4.10 11.46
C LEU A 61 16.82 -3.36 11.95
N ASN A 62 16.09 -2.74 11.03
CA ASN A 62 14.93 -1.91 11.34
C ASN A 62 13.76 -2.21 10.38
N PRO A 63 12.71 -2.90 10.84
CA PRO A 63 11.55 -3.25 10.01
C PRO A 63 10.77 -2.03 9.50
N TYR A 64 10.99 -0.85 10.07
CA TYR A 64 10.39 0.42 9.62
C TYR A 64 11.26 1.19 8.63
N HIS A 65 12.46 0.67 8.30
CA HIS A 65 13.23 1.24 7.22
C HIS A 65 12.50 1.00 5.88
N PRO A 66 12.60 1.93 4.91
CA PRO A 66 12.10 1.67 3.55
C PRO A 66 12.63 0.36 2.99
N ASP A 67 11.78 -0.37 2.27
CA ASP A 67 12.03 -1.76 1.91
C ASP A 67 13.18 -1.94 0.92
N LEU A 68 13.37 -0.94 0.03
CA LEU A 68 14.17 -1.10 -1.16
C LEU A 68 15.30 -0.06 -1.25
N LEU A 69 16.42 -0.49 -1.82
CA LEU A 69 17.48 0.33 -2.34
C LEU A 69 17.36 0.38 -3.87
N VAL A 70 17.28 1.58 -4.44
CA VAL A 70 17.09 1.81 -5.87
C VAL A 70 18.32 2.50 -6.43
N ASN A 71 18.91 1.91 -7.49
CA ASN A 71 20.13 2.42 -8.15
C ASN A 71 21.26 2.73 -7.15
N LYS A 72 21.37 1.97 -6.07
CA LYS A 72 22.36 2.09 -4.97
C LYS A 72 22.34 3.41 -4.16
N ASN A 73 21.50 4.38 -4.54
CA ASN A 73 21.51 5.73 -3.94
C ASN A 73 20.16 6.21 -3.46
N TYR A 74 19.07 5.63 -3.96
CA TYR A 74 17.72 6.06 -3.63
C TYR A 74 17.02 5.02 -2.79
N ILE A 75 16.11 5.45 -1.97
CA ILE A 75 15.22 4.56 -1.23
C ILE A 75 13.95 4.26 -2.01
N GLY A 76 13.42 3.08 -1.81
CA GLY A 76 12.13 2.68 -2.36
C GLY A 76 11.29 1.94 -1.34
N ASP A 77 10.04 1.79 -1.64
CA ASP A 77 9.07 1.05 -0.84
C ASP A 77 8.18 0.20 -1.75
N ALA A 78 7.92 -1.04 -1.35
CA ALA A 78 7.13 -1.98 -2.13
C ALA A 78 5.72 -2.13 -1.55
N LYS A 79 4.72 -1.76 -2.34
CA LYS A 79 3.30 -1.94 -1.99
C LYS A 79 2.72 -3.10 -2.78
N ILE A 80 2.63 -4.25 -2.13
CA ILE A 80 2.06 -5.45 -2.73
C ILE A 80 0.54 -5.46 -2.52
N LYS A 81 -0.22 -5.65 -3.59
CA LYS A 81 -1.67 -5.60 -3.60
C LYS A 81 -2.25 -6.88 -4.17
N ASN A 82 -2.89 -7.67 -3.31
CA ASN A 82 -3.47 -8.96 -3.65
C ASN A 82 -5.00 -8.93 -3.79
N SER A 83 -5.64 -7.90 -3.23
CA SER A 83 -7.10 -7.74 -3.27
C SER A 83 -7.47 -6.34 -3.74
N PRO A 84 -8.37 -6.22 -4.73
CA PRO A 84 -8.85 -4.93 -5.19
C PRO A 84 -9.72 -4.24 -4.13
N LEU A 85 -9.77 -2.92 -4.16
CA LEU A 85 -10.75 -2.15 -3.40
C LEU A 85 -12.09 -2.18 -4.15
N PHE A 86 -12.92 -3.19 -3.93
CA PHE A 86 -14.18 -3.39 -4.65
C PHE A 86 -15.13 -2.20 -4.59
N MET A 87 -15.08 -1.44 -3.48
CA MET A 87 -15.94 -0.26 -3.29
C MET A 87 -15.31 1.05 -3.79
N ALA A 88 -14.24 0.99 -4.59
CA ALA A 88 -13.50 2.17 -5.05
C ALA A 88 -14.32 3.17 -5.89
N ARG A 89 -15.45 2.72 -6.47
CA ARG A 89 -16.34 3.61 -7.24
C ARG A 89 -16.88 4.80 -6.42
N LYS A 90 -16.98 4.68 -5.07
CA LYS A 90 -17.35 5.81 -4.22
C LYS A 90 -16.27 6.91 -4.18
N TYR A 91 -15.08 6.62 -4.62
CA TYR A 91 -13.96 7.54 -4.75
C TYR A 91 -13.69 7.89 -6.22
N SER A 92 -14.65 7.63 -7.12
CA SER A 92 -14.54 7.85 -8.58
C SER A 92 -13.40 7.06 -9.24
N VAL A 93 -12.96 5.97 -8.62
CA VAL A 93 -11.90 5.07 -9.13
C VAL A 93 -12.50 3.71 -9.49
N SER A 94 -12.10 3.16 -10.63
CA SER A 94 -12.46 1.78 -10.99
C SER A 94 -11.82 0.79 -10.02
N PRO A 95 -12.57 -0.18 -9.46
CA PRO A 95 -12.00 -1.23 -8.60
C PRO A 95 -10.84 -1.99 -9.24
N GLN A 96 -10.86 -2.13 -10.57
CA GLN A 96 -9.79 -2.78 -11.34
C GLN A 96 -8.42 -2.14 -11.15
N TYR A 97 -8.39 -0.79 -11.01
CA TYR A 97 -7.18 0.01 -10.94
C TYR A 97 -7.03 0.78 -9.62
N ALA A 98 -7.86 0.47 -8.63
CA ALA A 98 -7.83 1.16 -7.37
C ALA A 98 -6.64 0.73 -6.52
N LEU A 99 -5.80 1.69 -6.18
CA LEU A 99 -4.66 1.54 -5.29
C LEU A 99 -4.95 2.27 -3.97
N THR A 100 -4.70 1.59 -2.85
CA THR A 100 -4.71 2.23 -1.52
C THR A 100 -3.27 2.37 -1.02
N ILE A 101 -2.89 3.60 -0.61
CA ILE A 101 -1.62 3.86 0.08
C ILE A 101 -1.96 4.49 1.43
N ASP A 102 -1.45 3.91 2.50
CA ASP A 102 -1.72 4.36 3.87
C ASP A 102 -1.24 5.81 4.07
N LEU A 103 -2.07 6.66 4.68
CA LEU A 103 -1.73 8.06 4.91
C LEU A 103 -0.45 8.19 5.73
N LYS A 104 -0.26 7.35 6.75
CA LYS A 104 0.97 7.34 7.55
C LYS A 104 2.24 7.14 6.71
N ASP A 105 2.15 6.31 5.65
CA ASP A 105 3.28 6.06 4.77
C ASP A 105 3.58 7.30 3.92
N ILE A 106 2.54 7.92 3.35
CA ILE A 106 2.68 9.18 2.59
C ILE A 106 3.30 10.27 3.47
N PHE A 107 2.88 10.41 4.74
CA PHE A 107 3.45 11.41 5.65
C PHE A 107 4.92 11.12 5.99
N ASN A 108 5.27 9.86 6.20
CA ASN A 108 6.65 9.46 6.41
C ASN A 108 7.54 9.76 5.19
N TYR A 109 7.04 9.47 3.98
CA TYR A 109 7.76 9.77 2.74
C TYR A 109 7.85 11.28 2.50
N ARG A 110 6.77 12.05 2.76
CA ARG A 110 6.75 13.50 2.70
C ARG A 110 7.81 14.11 3.63
N LYS A 111 7.89 13.62 4.87
CA LYS A 111 8.91 14.03 5.82
C LYS A 111 10.33 13.80 5.28
N ARG A 112 10.59 12.61 4.74
CA ARG A 112 11.89 12.31 4.10
C ARG A 112 12.18 13.24 2.93
N PHE A 113 11.21 13.48 2.07
CA PHE A 113 11.35 14.36 0.91
C PHE A 113 11.73 15.79 1.30
N TYR A 114 11.02 16.39 2.25
CA TYR A 114 11.27 17.78 2.65
C TYR A 114 12.47 17.94 3.58
N GLU A 115 12.66 17.08 4.55
CA GLU A 115 13.73 17.21 5.55
C GLU A 115 15.07 16.67 5.05
N LYS A 116 15.06 15.50 4.37
CA LYS A 116 16.30 14.86 3.90
C LYS A 116 16.62 15.15 2.44
N LYS A 117 15.74 15.88 1.73
CA LYS A 117 15.85 16.15 0.29
C LYS A 117 16.02 14.86 -0.53
N GLN A 118 15.41 13.77 -0.07
CA GLN A 118 15.50 12.45 -0.65
C GLN A 118 14.14 12.02 -1.19
N ASP A 119 14.04 11.83 -2.50
CA ASP A 119 12.85 11.26 -3.11
C ASP A 119 12.72 9.76 -2.80
N VAL A 120 11.49 9.26 -2.73
CA VAL A 120 11.18 7.87 -2.43
C VAL A 120 10.50 7.26 -3.64
N TYR A 121 11.02 6.15 -4.14
CA TYR A 121 10.37 5.36 -5.18
C TYR A 121 9.31 4.46 -4.55
N ILE A 122 8.06 4.60 -4.96
CA ILE A 122 6.95 3.76 -4.51
C ILE A 122 6.64 2.76 -5.61
N PHE A 123 7.02 1.52 -5.42
CA PHE A 123 6.69 0.43 -6.32
C PHE A 123 5.39 -0.22 -5.91
N ILE A 124 4.53 -0.49 -6.87
CA ILE A 124 3.25 -1.14 -6.67
C ILE A 124 3.26 -2.44 -7.47
N TRP A 125 3.21 -3.56 -6.77
CA TRP A 125 3.04 -4.86 -7.37
C TRP A 125 1.63 -5.35 -7.14
N VAL A 126 0.84 -5.36 -8.20
CA VAL A 126 -0.52 -5.87 -8.20
C VAL A 126 -0.52 -7.33 -8.60
N LYS A 127 -1.24 -8.14 -7.86
CA LYS A 127 -1.51 -9.54 -8.14
C LYS A 127 -2.90 -9.87 -7.59
N TRP A 128 -3.93 -9.52 -8.33
CA TRP A 128 -5.29 -9.78 -7.87
C TRP A 128 -5.52 -11.27 -7.65
N GLN A 129 -5.81 -11.65 -6.42
CA GLN A 129 -6.21 -12.99 -6.02
C GLN A 129 -7.73 -13.06 -5.81
N ALA A 130 -8.31 -11.99 -5.25
CA ALA A 130 -9.74 -11.83 -5.14
C ALA A 130 -10.32 -11.23 -6.42
N HIS A 131 -11.36 -11.85 -6.95
CA HIS A 131 -12.02 -11.40 -8.17
C HIS A 131 -13.44 -10.92 -7.94
N LYS A 132 -14.12 -11.43 -6.90
CA LYS A 132 -15.51 -11.12 -6.64
C LYS A 132 -15.76 -10.84 -5.16
N MET A 133 -16.54 -9.81 -4.90
CA MET A 133 -17.08 -9.52 -3.57
C MET A 133 -18.62 -9.55 -3.63
N ILE A 134 -19.22 -10.41 -2.83
CA ILE A 134 -20.68 -10.57 -2.70
C ILE A 134 -21.09 -9.97 -1.35
N THR A 135 -22.00 -9.01 -1.38
CA THR A 135 -22.64 -8.42 -0.20
C THR A 135 -24.12 -8.78 -0.16
N SER A 136 -24.82 -8.40 0.89
CA SER A 136 -26.29 -8.59 0.97
C SER A 136 -27.06 -7.87 -0.16
N TYR A 137 -26.45 -6.86 -0.79
CA TYR A 137 -27.14 -5.97 -1.72
C TYR A 137 -26.53 -5.96 -3.11
N ASN A 138 -25.23 -6.23 -3.23
CA ASN A 138 -24.51 -6.07 -4.49
C ASN A 138 -23.43 -7.13 -4.67
N THR A 139 -23.11 -7.38 -5.94
CA THR A 139 -21.94 -8.16 -6.36
C THR A 139 -20.99 -7.25 -7.12
N TYR A 140 -19.72 -7.28 -6.77
CA TYR A 140 -18.65 -6.51 -7.40
C TYR A 140 -17.65 -7.49 -8.00
N GLU A 141 -17.21 -7.23 -9.22
CA GLU A 141 -16.26 -8.10 -9.93
C GLU A 141 -15.14 -7.27 -10.56
N VAL A 142 -13.95 -7.88 -10.62
CA VAL A 142 -12.79 -7.38 -11.36
C VAL A 142 -12.25 -8.50 -12.25
N LYS A 143 -11.54 -8.12 -13.31
CA LYS A 143 -10.81 -9.08 -14.16
C LYS A 143 -9.49 -9.45 -13.51
N GLN A 144 -8.98 -10.62 -13.83
CA GLN A 144 -7.64 -11.01 -13.42
C GLN A 144 -6.62 -10.03 -13.96
N MET A 145 -5.71 -9.59 -13.09
CA MET A 145 -4.69 -8.63 -13.45
C MET A 145 -3.47 -8.82 -12.55
N GLY A 146 -2.31 -8.79 -13.15
CA GLY A 146 -1.03 -8.66 -12.48
C GLY A 146 -0.19 -7.59 -13.15
N GLY A 147 0.62 -6.86 -12.39
CA GLY A 147 1.45 -5.84 -12.99
C GLY A 147 2.33 -5.11 -11.98
N ILE A 148 3.26 -4.32 -12.51
CA ILE A 148 4.18 -3.50 -11.74
C ILE A 148 4.07 -2.06 -12.23
N TRP A 149 3.84 -1.16 -11.29
CA TRP A 149 3.88 0.29 -11.48
C TRP A 149 4.86 0.90 -10.51
N TYR A 150 5.30 2.11 -10.79
CA TYR A 150 6.02 2.91 -9.81
C TYR A 150 5.65 4.39 -9.93
N SER A 151 5.91 5.12 -8.86
CA SER A 151 5.88 6.58 -8.81
C SER A 151 6.98 7.08 -7.88
N LYS A 152 7.32 8.35 -7.97
CA LYS A 152 8.13 9.05 -6.97
C LYS A 152 7.23 9.77 -6.00
N ILE A 153 7.65 9.88 -4.74
CA ILE A 153 6.86 10.60 -3.73
C ILE A 153 6.63 12.06 -4.12
N SER A 154 7.60 12.72 -4.75
CA SER A 154 7.44 14.07 -5.28
C SER A 154 6.22 14.20 -6.19
N LYS A 155 6.06 13.28 -7.13
CA LYS A 155 4.94 13.21 -8.08
C LYS A 155 3.60 12.95 -7.38
N VAL A 156 3.61 12.07 -6.36
CA VAL A 156 2.43 11.79 -5.54
C VAL A 156 2.02 13.01 -4.73
N LEU A 157 2.97 13.71 -4.11
CA LEU A 157 2.67 14.90 -3.30
C LEU A 157 2.13 16.06 -4.16
N GLU A 158 2.67 16.26 -5.35
CA GLU A 158 2.16 17.23 -6.31
C GLU A 158 0.71 16.91 -6.69
N TYR A 159 0.43 15.66 -7.06
CA TYR A 159 -0.92 15.20 -7.37
C TYR A 159 -1.91 15.38 -6.20
N LEU A 160 -1.47 15.05 -4.96
CA LEU A 160 -2.30 15.21 -3.76
C LEU A 160 -2.56 16.69 -3.41
N ALA A 161 -1.71 17.63 -3.86
CA ALA A 161 -1.90 19.05 -3.65
C ALA A 161 -2.88 19.67 -4.67
N GLU A 162 -2.97 19.09 -5.86
CA GLU A 162 -3.79 19.61 -6.96
C GLU A 162 -5.18 18.97 -7.01
N GLU A 163 -5.29 17.69 -6.60
CA GLU A 163 -6.49 16.89 -6.76
C GLU A 163 -7.17 16.56 -5.42
N ASN A 164 -8.48 16.53 -5.43
CA ASN A 164 -9.27 16.08 -4.28
C ASN A 164 -9.33 14.56 -4.23
N VAL A 165 -8.29 13.95 -3.69
CA VAL A 165 -8.14 12.50 -3.62
C VAL A 165 -8.97 11.91 -2.48
N GLY A 166 -9.79 10.91 -2.78
CA GLY A 166 -10.63 10.24 -1.80
C GLY A 166 -9.84 9.50 -0.72
N ILE A 167 -10.29 9.59 0.51
CA ILE A 167 -9.71 8.90 1.67
C ILE A 167 -10.61 7.74 2.06
N HIS A 168 -10.03 6.55 2.10
CA HIS A 168 -10.67 5.32 2.56
C HIS A 168 -10.33 5.09 4.03
N TRP A 169 -11.32 5.22 4.90
CA TRP A 169 -11.20 4.98 6.33
C TRP A 169 -11.42 3.51 6.65
N TYR A 170 -10.57 2.97 7.50
CA TYR A 170 -10.71 1.60 8.00
C TYR A 170 -11.54 1.60 9.28
N LYS A 171 -12.49 0.67 9.40
CA LYS A 171 -13.11 0.40 10.70
C LYS A 171 -12.09 -0.19 11.66
N GLU A 172 -12.31 0.11 12.94
CA GLU A 172 -11.50 -0.36 14.06
C GLU A 172 -10.98 -1.77 13.86
N LYS A 173 -9.89 -2.14 14.06
CA LYS A 173 -9.22 -3.45 14.12
C LYS A 173 -8.79 -4.08 12.79
N PHE A 174 -9.57 -4.05 11.67
CA PHE A 174 -9.33 -5.01 10.60
C PHE A 174 -9.28 -4.45 9.19
N ARG A 175 -8.88 -3.22 8.95
CA ARG A 175 -8.91 -2.66 7.59
C ARG A 175 -10.27 -2.87 6.88
N GLN A 176 -11.34 -3.07 7.67
CA GLN A 176 -12.67 -3.09 7.10
C GLN A 176 -13.02 -1.69 6.60
N PRO A 177 -13.59 -1.57 5.39
CA PRO A 177 -14.02 -0.27 4.90
C PRO A 177 -15.01 0.32 5.89
N SER A 178 -14.68 1.47 6.48
CA SER A 178 -15.68 2.27 7.16
C SER A 178 -16.71 2.73 6.14
N VAL A 179 -17.96 2.78 6.52
CA VAL A 179 -18.93 3.59 5.79
C VAL A 179 -18.40 5.01 5.86
N CYS A 180 -18.16 5.66 4.72
CA CYS A 180 -17.79 7.07 4.69
C CYS A 180 -18.89 7.84 5.41
N ASP A 181 -18.60 8.31 6.60
CA ASP A 181 -19.46 9.23 7.29
C ASP A 181 -19.33 10.58 6.57
N LYS A 182 -20.44 11.06 6.02
CA LYS A 182 -20.48 12.36 5.34
C LYS A 182 -20.25 13.54 6.29
N GLU A 183 -20.34 13.29 7.58
CA GLU A 183 -20.19 14.30 8.64
C GLU A 183 -18.73 14.39 9.15
N THR A 184 -17.84 13.48 8.76
CA THR A 184 -16.45 13.51 9.21
C THR A 184 -15.70 14.63 8.49
N ASP A 185 -15.16 15.57 9.24
CA ASP A 185 -14.23 16.58 8.72
C ASP A 185 -12.85 15.94 8.46
N TYR A 186 -12.68 15.43 7.26
CA TYR A 186 -11.44 14.76 6.84
C TYR A 186 -10.22 15.69 6.89
N ALA A 187 -10.39 17.01 6.72
CA ALA A 187 -9.29 17.94 6.80
C ALA A 187 -8.80 18.09 8.25
N ALA A 188 -9.72 18.19 9.22
CA ALA A 188 -9.38 18.24 10.63
C ALA A 188 -8.73 16.94 11.10
N GLU A 189 -9.23 15.78 10.67
CA GLU A 189 -8.62 14.49 11.00
C GLU A 189 -7.23 14.30 10.39
N LEU A 190 -6.99 14.81 9.17
CA LEU A 190 -5.68 14.83 8.56
C LEU A 190 -4.70 15.70 9.36
N ILE A 191 -5.12 16.88 9.80
CA ILE A 191 -4.30 17.78 10.63
C ILE A 191 -3.98 17.10 11.97
N ASP A 192 -4.96 16.51 12.64
CA ASP A 192 -4.76 15.78 13.90
C ASP A 192 -3.82 14.58 13.71
N PHE A 193 -3.96 13.86 12.61
CA PHE A 193 -3.06 12.75 12.26
C PHE A 193 -1.64 13.24 11.98
N GLU A 194 -1.45 14.34 11.26
CA GLU A 194 -0.15 14.97 11.05
C GLU A 194 0.50 15.44 12.36
N GLN A 195 -0.28 16.05 13.25
CA GLN A 195 0.20 16.45 14.56
C GLN A 195 0.62 15.25 15.40
N ARG A 196 -0.16 14.18 15.40
CA ARG A 196 0.20 12.93 16.09
C ARG A 196 1.47 12.30 15.55
N LEU A 197 1.69 12.31 14.24
CA LEU A 197 2.94 11.84 13.63
C LEU A 197 4.14 12.72 14.00
N SER A 198 3.96 14.03 14.03
CA SER A 198 5.05 14.99 14.34
C SER A 198 5.54 14.91 15.79
N THR A 199 4.66 14.53 16.71
CA THR A 199 4.95 14.50 18.17
C THR A 199 5.51 13.16 18.67
N ASN A 200 5.82 12.20 17.80
CA ASN A 200 6.16 10.81 18.18
C ASN A 200 5.07 10.09 19.00
N ASN A 201 3.97 10.76 19.33
CA ASN A 201 2.83 10.16 20.01
C ASN A 201 1.95 9.33 19.06
N ALA A 202 2.18 9.42 17.77
CA ALA A 202 1.50 8.63 16.74
C ALA A 202 1.63 7.12 16.99
N VAL A 203 2.77 6.69 17.54
CA VAL A 203 3.00 5.28 17.89
C VAL A 203 2.13 4.84 19.07
N LYS A 204 1.79 5.74 19.99
CA LYS A 204 1.03 5.40 21.22
C LYS A 204 -0.46 5.21 20.98
N ASN A 205 -1.01 5.81 19.94
CA ASN A 205 -2.45 5.73 19.62
C ASN A 205 -2.77 4.75 18.49
N ILE A 206 -1.76 4.11 17.90
CA ILE A 206 -1.95 3.01 16.97
C ILE A 206 -2.27 1.78 17.82
N THR A 207 -3.43 1.16 17.60
CA THR A 207 -3.75 -0.12 18.23
C THR A 207 -2.68 -1.13 17.82
N THR A 208 -1.81 -1.48 18.75
CA THR A 208 -0.74 -2.46 18.50
C THR A 208 -1.31 -3.86 18.69
N ASN A 209 -1.34 -4.65 17.63
CA ASN A 209 -1.80 -6.04 17.67
C ASN A 209 -0.63 -7.04 17.70
N GLY A 210 0.58 -6.58 17.94
CA GLY A 210 1.74 -7.44 17.97
C GLY A 210 3.06 -6.67 18.06
N PHE A 211 4.12 -7.45 18.07
CA PHE A 211 5.49 -6.96 18.10
C PHE A 211 6.30 -7.65 17.01
N ILE A 212 7.26 -6.93 16.46
CA ILE A 212 8.28 -7.46 15.57
C ILE A 212 9.60 -7.38 16.32
N GLU A 213 10.29 -8.49 16.48
CA GLU A 213 11.63 -8.52 17.07
C GLU A 213 12.69 -8.54 15.98
N ARG A 214 13.73 -7.73 16.15
CA ARG A 214 14.93 -7.71 15.31
C ARG A 214 16.15 -7.51 16.19
N ASN A 215 17.06 -8.48 16.23
CA ASN A 215 18.32 -8.42 16.98
C ASN A 215 18.13 -7.98 18.44
N GLY A 216 17.11 -8.50 19.13
CA GLY A 216 16.79 -8.18 20.52
C GLY A 216 16.05 -6.84 20.71
N VAL A 217 15.74 -6.11 19.65
CA VAL A 217 14.94 -4.90 19.70
C VAL A 217 13.50 -5.21 19.35
N ILE A 218 12.56 -4.77 20.20
CA ILE A 218 11.12 -4.98 20.02
C ILE A 218 10.52 -3.73 19.39
N PHE A 219 9.87 -3.90 18.24
CA PHE A 219 9.16 -2.86 17.50
C PHE A 219 7.65 -3.10 17.60
N PRO A 220 6.85 -2.12 18.08
CA PRO A 220 5.40 -2.27 18.07
C PRO A 220 4.87 -2.23 16.63
N SER A 221 3.98 -3.17 16.28
CA SER A 221 3.32 -3.17 14.98
C SER A 221 1.92 -2.57 15.07
N GLY A 222 1.64 -1.53 14.30
CA GLY A 222 0.37 -0.81 14.31
C GLY A 222 -0.38 -0.88 12.98
N HIS A 223 -1.69 -0.63 13.00
CA HIS A 223 -2.52 -0.50 11.82
C HIS A 223 -2.61 0.97 11.37
N SER A 224 -2.78 1.18 10.07
CA SER A 224 -3.17 2.48 9.55
C SER A 224 -4.66 2.71 9.77
N SER A 225 -5.05 3.95 10.05
CA SER A 225 -6.45 4.34 10.20
C SER A 225 -7.14 4.54 8.85
N CYS A 226 -6.41 4.98 7.84
CA CYS A 226 -6.96 5.32 6.53
C CYS A 226 -5.90 5.28 5.42
N SER A 227 -6.37 5.34 4.18
CA SER A 227 -5.53 5.33 2.97
C SER A 227 -6.06 6.31 1.93
N TYR A 228 -5.18 6.93 1.17
CA TYR A 228 -5.56 7.55 -0.09
C TYR A 228 -5.98 6.49 -1.10
N VAL A 229 -6.99 6.82 -1.92
CA VAL A 229 -7.44 5.96 -3.02
C VAL A 229 -6.99 6.57 -4.33
N LEU A 230 -6.00 5.98 -4.95
CA LEU A 230 -5.35 6.43 -6.17
C LEU A 230 -5.76 5.53 -7.35
N ASN A 231 -5.60 6.04 -8.57
CA ASN A 231 -5.90 5.29 -9.78
C ASN A 231 -4.60 4.89 -10.48
N LEU A 232 -4.29 3.59 -10.52
CA LEU A 232 -3.12 3.04 -11.22
C LEU A 232 -3.12 3.32 -12.72
N ASN A 233 -4.29 3.58 -13.32
CA ASN A 233 -4.40 3.94 -14.73
C ASN A 233 -4.13 5.43 -15.00
N ASN A 234 -3.81 6.21 -13.98
CA ASN A 234 -3.39 7.60 -14.14
C ASN A 234 -1.91 7.65 -14.54
N GLN A 235 -1.65 7.81 -15.84
CA GLN A 235 -0.30 7.86 -16.41
C GLN A 235 0.50 9.11 -15.98
N ASN A 236 -0.17 10.17 -15.53
CA ASN A 236 0.51 11.35 -14.97
C ASN A 236 1.07 11.04 -13.56
N LEU A 237 0.52 10.05 -12.86
CA LEU A 237 0.90 9.70 -11.51
C LEU A 237 1.79 8.45 -11.45
N PHE A 238 1.46 7.43 -12.24
CA PHE A 238 2.16 6.15 -12.22
C PHE A 238 2.76 5.79 -13.58
N ASP A 239 4.00 5.35 -13.56
CA ASP A 239 4.66 4.74 -14.70
C ASP A 239 4.43 3.22 -14.63
N GLN A 240 3.74 2.67 -15.62
CA GLN A 240 3.51 1.23 -15.74
C GLN A 240 4.75 0.55 -16.33
N ILE A 241 5.39 -0.33 -15.56
CA ILE A 241 6.56 -1.09 -15.99
C ILE A 241 6.15 -2.41 -16.66
N TYR A 242 5.14 -3.06 -16.08
CA TYR A 242 4.71 -4.38 -16.52
C TYR A 242 3.21 -4.54 -16.31
N LEU A 243 2.53 -5.17 -17.25
CA LEU A 243 1.12 -5.55 -17.13
C LEU A 243 0.93 -6.96 -17.71
N ASN A 244 0.33 -7.83 -16.90
CA ASN A 244 -0.16 -9.12 -17.32
C ASN A 244 -1.67 -9.16 -17.09
N THR A 245 -2.43 -9.19 -18.16
CA THR A 245 -3.88 -9.42 -18.17
C THR A 245 -4.12 -10.77 -18.80
N ILE A 246 -4.63 -11.70 -18.00
CA ILE A 246 -5.01 -13.04 -18.44
C ILE A 246 -6.50 -13.06 -18.77
#